data_dbd4d458a7b0d7725e27ff46edb53f93
#
_entry.id   dbd4d458a7b0d7725e27ff46edb53f93
#
_cell.length_a   1.000
_cell.length_b   1.000
_cell.length_c   1.000
_cell.angle_alpha   90.00
_cell.angle_beta   90.00
_cell.angle_gamma   90.00
#
_symmetry.space_group_name_H-M   'P 1'
#
loop_
_entity.id
_entity.type
_entity.pdbx_description
1 polymer ?
#
loop_
_entity_poly.entity_id
_entity_poly.type
_entity_poly.pdbx_seq_one_letter_code
_entity_poly.pdbx_strand_id
1 'polypeptide(L)'
;MSELGAMQDWPLRVMRMVDHAEREHGSREIVSAWPDGSITRTNWRSAAHDARRMAQALIRMGCQPGDRIATLAMNHDRHLTAWYGVIGMGGVLHTINPRLFDDQLAYIANHAEDRVLLYDRAFAPLVERMKPQWTTIEHYICFDPAPGETGYPEWIAAEDGDYAWHEGDERDPCGLCYTSGTTGNPKGVLYEHRSTMLHALAEIAPDIFDLSARSVVVPIVPMFHANAWGIPWAAPLTGCKLVLSADYRPAQMCRLFKDEGVTHSAGVPTVWLGMIEHIETTGEELGPLKSVTIGGSAAPRAMIQWFRDRGIKVGHAWGMTETSPIGSTGAPLPGWDEMSDAEQLDYTARQGRVPFGVELRTVDDEGNILPRDGVSSGSLHVRGPWVIKRYFKADEDAAGADNWFDTGDVAAMHADGTMQITDRAKDVIKSGGEWISSIELENAAVGCDGVAEAAAIGIAHPRWDERPLLVCVRSPGSDVCANRIRDHLTGQVAKWWLPDAIEFVDELPHTATGKLSKKTLRDQFRDYRFAGADDMIGRD
;
A
#
# COMPACT_ATOMS: atom_id res chain seq x y z
N MET A 1 -19.28 -34.58 24.57
CA MET A 1 -18.45 -33.44 24.19
C MET A 1 -17.03 -33.97 24.05
N SER A 2 -16.35 -33.74 22.93
CA SER A 2 -14.94 -34.10 22.81
C SER A 2 -14.13 -33.25 23.79
N GLU A 3 -13.12 -33.83 24.42
CA GLU A 3 -12.18 -33.13 25.28
C GLU A 3 -11.42 -32.10 24.42
N LEU A 4 -11.32 -30.83 24.88
CA LEU A 4 -10.56 -29.80 24.23
C LEU A 4 -9.07 -30.01 24.47
N GLY A 5 -8.23 -29.52 23.54
CA GLY A 5 -6.78 -29.48 23.75
C GLY A 5 -6.41 -28.67 25.00
N ALA A 6 -5.30 -29.04 25.65
CA ALA A 6 -4.85 -28.46 26.92
C ALA A 6 -3.61 -27.57 26.77
N MET A 7 -3.57 -26.72 25.72
CA MET A 7 -2.56 -25.69 25.59
C MET A 7 -2.96 -24.44 26.37
N GLN A 8 -1.96 -23.58 26.66
CA GLN A 8 -2.22 -22.33 27.36
C GLN A 8 -3.14 -21.43 26.52
N ASP A 9 -4.10 -20.79 27.18
CA ASP A 9 -4.91 -19.73 26.59
C ASP A 9 -4.04 -18.46 26.47
N TRP A 10 -3.76 -18.06 25.24
CA TRP A 10 -2.88 -16.93 24.94
C TRP A 10 -3.47 -16.13 23.77
N PRO A 11 -4.29 -15.10 24.05
CA PRO A 11 -4.96 -14.31 23.03
C PRO A 11 -3.99 -13.61 22.08
N LEU A 12 -4.29 -13.63 20.77
CA LEU A 12 -3.50 -13.02 19.70
C LEU A 12 -3.74 -11.50 19.67
N ARG A 13 -3.30 -10.78 20.71
CA ARG A 13 -3.44 -9.33 20.81
C ARG A 13 -2.17 -8.61 20.38
N VAL A 14 -2.32 -7.50 19.63
CA VAL A 14 -1.24 -6.68 19.06
C VAL A 14 -0.22 -6.27 20.14
N MET A 15 -0.65 -5.93 21.35
CA MET A 15 0.25 -5.48 22.40
C MET A 15 1.25 -6.53 22.87
N ARG A 16 0.99 -7.82 22.61
CA ARG A 16 1.98 -8.90 22.83
C ARG A 16 3.24 -8.71 22.00
N MET A 17 3.13 -8.12 20.81
CA MET A 17 4.29 -7.80 19.94
C MET A 17 5.13 -6.69 20.55
N VAL A 18 4.48 -5.65 21.11
CA VAL A 18 5.15 -4.53 21.77
C VAL A 18 5.87 -4.98 23.04
N ASP A 19 5.21 -5.79 23.88
CA ASP A 19 5.83 -6.37 25.08
C ASP A 19 7.01 -7.28 24.74
N HIS A 20 6.91 -8.04 23.64
CA HIS A 20 8.02 -8.86 23.14
C HIS A 20 9.20 -7.99 22.75
N ALA A 21 8.97 -6.95 21.95
CA ALA A 21 10.03 -6.04 21.50
C ALA A 21 10.70 -5.32 22.70
N GLU A 22 9.93 -4.86 23.67
CA GLU A 22 10.45 -4.23 24.88
C GLU A 22 11.38 -5.16 25.66
N ARG A 23 10.95 -6.41 25.86
CA ARG A 23 11.64 -7.39 26.69
C ARG A 23 12.86 -7.98 25.99
N GLU A 24 12.72 -8.44 24.74
CA GLU A 24 13.75 -9.18 24.01
C GLU A 24 14.65 -8.27 23.15
N HIS A 25 14.12 -7.13 22.70
CA HIS A 25 14.78 -6.25 21.73
C HIS A 25 14.84 -4.78 22.20
N GLY A 26 14.67 -4.52 23.48
CA GLY A 26 14.45 -3.19 24.05
C GLY A 26 15.51 -2.13 23.69
N SER A 27 16.75 -2.53 23.41
CA SER A 27 17.84 -1.61 23.02
C SER A 27 17.95 -1.36 21.51
N ARG A 28 17.19 -2.08 20.67
CA ARG A 28 17.23 -1.90 19.22
C ARG A 28 16.59 -0.56 18.83
N GLU A 29 17.25 0.13 17.89
CA GLU A 29 16.89 1.50 17.52
C GLU A 29 15.62 1.59 16.67
N ILE A 30 14.89 2.67 16.91
CA ILE A 30 13.91 3.28 16.03
C ILE A 30 14.44 4.67 15.69
N VAL A 31 14.60 4.96 14.41
CA VAL A 31 15.14 6.23 13.90
C VAL A 31 14.05 6.97 13.16
N SER A 32 13.95 8.28 13.36
CA SER A 32 13.02 9.15 12.62
C SER A 32 13.77 10.27 11.93
N ALA A 33 13.60 10.38 10.62
CA ALA A 33 14.08 11.50 9.82
C ALA A 33 12.93 12.50 9.61
N TRP A 34 13.14 13.74 10.08
CA TRP A 34 12.15 14.81 10.03
C TRP A 34 12.31 15.69 8.78
N PRO A 35 11.26 16.44 8.35
CA PRO A 35 11.31 17.26 7.14
C PRO A 35 12.34 18.40 7.20
N ASP A 36 12.72 18.84 8.39
CA ASP A 36 13.77 19.86 8.63
C ASP A 36 15.20 19.31 8.52
N GLY A 37 15.32 18.00 8.24
CA GLY A 37 16.59 17.29 8.13
C GLY A 37 17.14 16.78 9.46
N SER A 38 16.46 17.01 10.58
CA SER A 38 16.87 16.46 11.87
C SER A 38 16.58 14.95 11.95
N ILE A 39 17.38 14.26 12.77
CA ILE A 39 17.24 12.84 13.06
C ILE A 39 17.01 12.65 14.55
N THR A 40 15.92 12.00 14.91
CA THR A 40 15.70 11.56 16.30
C THR A 40 15.88 10.05 16.40
N ARG A 41 16.31 9.61 17.59
CA ARG A 41 16.58 8.19 17.89
C ARG A 41 15.92 7.79 19.19
N THR A 42 15.21 6.71 19.13
CA THR A 42 14.65 6.02 20.30
C THR A 42 14.92 4.52 20.18
N ASN A 43 14.28 3.70 20.98
CA ASN A 43 14.39 2.25 20.94
C ASN A 43 13.09 1.59 21.36
N TRP A 44 12.97 0.27 21.18
CA TRP A 44 11.73 -0.45 21.49
C TRP A 44 11.29 -0.31 22.95
N ARG A 45 12.24 -0.25 23.92
CA ARG A 45 11.87 -0.06 25.34
C ARG A 45 11.27 1.31 25.59
N SER A 46 11.90 2.36 25.07
CA SER A 46 11.39 3.72 25.22
C SER A 46 10.05 3.90 24.48
N ALA A 47 9.91 3.35 23.28
CA ALA A 47 8.67 3.38 22.52
C ALA A 47 7.51 2.68 23.25
N ALA A 48 7.77 1.50 23.86
CA ALA A 48 6.77 0.80 24.67
C ALA A 48 6.36 1.58 25.93
N HIS A 49 7.34 2.23 26.59
CA HIS A 49 7.08 3.06 27.76
C HIS A 49 6.26 4.32 27.40
N ASP A 50 6.65 5.01 26.33
CA ASP A 50 5.91 6.18 25.87
C ASP A 50 4.51 5.82 25.34
N ALA A 51 4.34 4.62 24.76
CA ALA A 51 3.01 4.11 24.41
C ALA A 51 2.10 3.90 25.64
N ARG A 52 2.66 3.44 26.78
CA ARG A 52 1.90 3.36 28.04
C ARG A 52 1.53 4.76 28.58
N ARG A 53 2.45 5.72 28.49
CA ARG A 53 2.15 7.12 28.81
C ARG A 53 1.05 7.70 27.93
N MET A 54 1.11 7.38 26.62
CA MET A 54 0.08 7.78 25.67
C MET A 54 -1.31 7.19 26.04
N ALA A 55 -1.37 5.92 26.41
CA ALA A 55 -2.59 5.27 26.88
C ALA A 55 -3.17 5.95 28.13
N GLN A 56 -2.33 6.24 29.14
CA GLN A 56 -2.72 6.97 30.34
C GLN A 56 -3.24 8.37 30.02
N ALA A 57 -2.57 9.10 29.13
CA ALA A 57 -2.97 10.44 28.73
C ALA A 57 -4.33 10.46 28.02
N LEU A 58 -4.61 9.49 27.15
CA LEU A 58 -5.93 9.31 26.50
C LEU A 58 -7.03 9.01 27.54
N ILE A 59 -6.75 8.10 28.49
CA ILE A 59 -7.70 7.76 29.56
C ILE A 59 -7.99 8.99 30.43
N ARG A 60 -6.98 9.78 30.78
CA ARG A 60 -7.15 11.04 31.53
C ARG A 60 -8.01 12.05 30.78
N MET A 61 -8.02 12.04 29.45
CA MET A 61 -8.93 12.83 28.61
C MET A 61 -10.34 12.26 28.52
N GLY A 62 -10.62 11.11 29.17
CA GLY A 62 -11.92 10.45 29.19
C GLY A 62 -12.17 9.50 28.02
N CYS A 63 -11.13 9.16 27.24
CA CYS A 63 -11.26 8.13 26.22
C CYS A 63 -11.51 6.75 26.85
N GLN A 64 -12.31 5.95 26.18
CA GLN A 64 -12.73 4.60 26.63
C GLN A 64 -12.33 3.56 25.59
N PRO A 65 -12.21 2.28 25.98
CA PRO A 65 -12.06 1.19 25.01
C PRO A 65 -13.15 1.25 23.92
N GLY A 66 -12.74 1.08 22.68
CA GLY A 66 -13.60 1.18 21.50
C GLY A 66 -13.71 2.59 20.91
N ASP A 67 -13.23 3.65 21.56
CA ASP A 67 -13.15 4.98 20.98
C ASP A 67 -12.16 5.00 19.80
N ARG A 68 -12.50 5.75 18.73
CA ARG A 68 -11.63 5.96 17.59
C ARG A 68 -10.78 7.18 17.82
N ILE A 69 -9.48 6.97 17.70
CA ILE A 69 -8.46 7.99 17.85
C ILE A 69 -7.77 8.16 16.51
N ALA A 70 -7.95 9.33 15.92
CA ALA A 70 -7.43 9.62 14.59
C ALA A 70 -5.98 10.10 14.63
N THR A 71 -5.21 9.75 13.59
CA THR A 71 -3.88 10.31 13.33
C THR A 71 -3.81 10.88 11.92
N LEU A 72 -3.20 12.06 11.78
CA LEU A 72 -2.94 12.76 10.52
C LEU A 72 -1.46 13.11 10.49
N ALA A 73 -0.62 12.13 10.18
CA ALA A 73 0.82 12.22 10.38
C ALA A 73 1.62 11.42 9.36
N MET A 74 2.87 11.80 9.16
CA MET A 74 3.87 11.07 8.38
C MET A 74 4.51 9.94 9.22
N ASN A 75 5.51 9.26 8.66
CA ASN A 75 6.21 8.17 9.34
C ASN A 75 7.27 8.71 10.30
N HIS A 76 7.05 8.58 11.60
CA HIS A 76 8.00 8.92 12.66
C HIS A 76 7.66 8.16 13.97
N ASP A 77 8.60 8.14 14.91
CA ASP A 77 8.50 7.41 16.19
C ASP A 77 7.30 7.83 17.05
N ARG A 78 6.95 9.12 17.11
CA ARG A 78 5.79 9.60 17.87
C ARG A 78 4.47 9.07 17.30
N HIS A 79 4.35 9.00 15.97
CA HIS A 79 3.19 8.40 15.31
C HIS A 79 3.11 6.89 15.61
N LEU A 80 4.25 6.19 15.53
CA LEU A 80 4.34 4.76 15.89
C LEU A 80 3.93 4.53 17.35
N THR A 81 4.45 5.35 18.27
CA THR A 81 4.14 5.28 19.70
C THR A 81 2.66 5.54 19.96
N ALA A 82 2.06 6.51 19.24
CA ALA A 82 0.63 6.77 19.32
C ALA A 82 -0.21 5.56 18.88
N TRP A 83 0.21 4.84 17.83
CA TRP A 83 -0.46 3.60 17.42
C TRP A 83 -0.55 2.59 18.56
N TYR A 84 0.60 2.33 19.19
CA TYR A 84 0.67 1.37 20.29
C TYR A 84 -0.11 1.85 21.53
N GLY A 85 -0.06 3.15 21.85
CA GLY A 85 -0.78 3.71 22.97
C GLY A 85 -2.30 3.68 22.81
N VAL A 86 -2.81 4.02 21.61
CA VAL A 86 -4.24 3.94 21.28
C VAL A 86 -4.75 2.51 21.41
N ILE A 87 -4.05 1.56 20.77
CA ILE A 87 -4.45 0.15 20.78
C ILE A 87 -4.27 -0.45 22.19
N GLY A 88 -3.22 -0.03 22.89
CA GLY A 88 -2.91 -0.49 24.24
C GLY A 88 -3.96 -0.09 25.29
N MET A 89 -4.67 1.02 25.11
CA MET A 89 -5.80 1.40 25.94
C MET A 89 -7.13 0.73 25.56
N GLY A 90 -7.14 -0.10 24.50
CA GLY A 90 -8.34 -0.70 23.93
C GLY A 90 -9.05 0.17 22.91
N GLY A 91 -8.45 1.28 22.49
CA GLY A 91 -8.98 2.16 21.46
C GLY A 91 -8.77 1.59 20.05
N VAL A 92 -9.44 2.20 19.07
CA VAL A 92 -9.31 1.90 17.65
C VAL A 92 -8.51 2.99 16.96
N LEU A 93 -7.34 2.66 16.46
CA LEU A 93 -6.51 3.58 15.72
C LEU A 93 -7.11 3.86 14.34
N HIS A 94 -7.42 5.12 14.03
CA HIS A 94 -7.84 5.55 12.70
C HIS A 94 -6.75 6.39 12.04
N THR A 95 -6.16 5.88 10.96
CA THR A 95 -5.12 6.59 10.22
C THR A 95 -5.73 7.34 9.05
N ILE A 96 -5.64 8.67 9.07
CA ILE A 96 -6.20 9.56 8.04
C ILE A 96 -5.14 9.91 6.99
N ASN A 97 -5.47 9.72 5.72
CA ASN A 97 -4.63 10.15 4.62
C ASN A 97 -4.78 11.67 4.38
N PRO A 98 -3.72 12.47 4.60
CA PRO A 98 -3.77 13.94 4.46
C PRO A 98 -3.97 14.43 3.03
N ARG A 99 -3.87 13.55 2.04
CA ARG A 99 -3.99 13.87 0.62
C ARG A 99 -5.41 13.73 0.07
N LEU A 100 -6.37 13.33 0.92
CA LEU A 100 -7.78 13.25 0.54
C LEU A 100 -8.37 14.66 0.36
N PHE A 101 -9.45 14.75 -0.42
CA PHE A 101 -10.20 15.99 -0.56
C PHE A 101 -10.95 16.34 0.72
N ASP A 102 -11.28 17.62 0.91
CA ASP A 102 -11.89 18.12 2.15
C ASP A 102 -13.23 17.45 2.47
N ASP A 103 -14.07 17.16 1.47
CA ASP A 103 -15.32 16.43 1.63
C ASP A 103 -15.11 14.99 2.11
N GLN A 104 -14.08 14.33 1.60
CA GLN A 104 -13.71 12.99 2.03
C GLN A 104 -13.13 13.00 3.45
N LEU A 105 -12.28 13.98 3.79
CA LEU A 105 -11.72 14.16 5.14
C LEU A 105 -12.84 14.41 6.16
N ALA A 106 -13.82 15.26 5.83
CA ALA A 106 -14.98 15.49 6.67
C ALA A 106 -15.81 14.22 6.85
N TYR A 107 -16.06 13.49 5.75
CA TYR A 107 -16.83 12.26 5.79
C TYR A 107 -16.17 11.19 6.67
N ILE A 108 -14.89 10.85 6.45
CA ILE A 108 -14.26 9.72 7.15
C ILE A 108 -14.14 9.97 8.65
N ALA A 109 -13.78 11.19 9.08
CA ALA A 109 -13.65 11.50 10.49
C ALA A 109 -15.01 11.47 11.23
N ASN A 110 -16.07 12.05 10.62
CA ASN A 110 -17.40 12.03 11.19
C ASN A 110 -18.04 10.62 11.13
N HIS A 111 -17.82 9.87 10.05
CA HIS A 111 -18.30 8.49 9.93
C HIS A 111 -17.59 7.55 10.93
N ALA A 112 -16.29 7.75 11.15
CA ALA A 112 -15.54 7.04 12.18
C ALA A 112 -15.98 7.47 13.60
N GLU A 113 -16.57 8.65 13.76
CA GLU A 113 -16.84 9.27 15.07
C GLU A 113 -15.54 9.40 15.87
N ASP A 114 -14.50 9.96 15.23
CA ASP A 114 -13.22 10.19 15.87
C ASP A 114 -13.36 11.19 17.03
N ARG A 115 -12.80 10.90 18.20
CA ARG A 115 -12.84 11.76 19.38
C ARG A 115 -11.61 12.64 19.54
N VAL A 116 -10.44 12.12 19.19
CA VAL A 116 -9.16 12.81 19.31
C VAL A 116 -8.45 12.74 17.97
N LEU A 117 -7.81 13.83 17.57
CA LEU A 117 -6.92 13.89 16.42
C LEU A 117 -5.49 14.24 16.88
N LEU A 118 -4.54 13.33 16.59
CA LEU A 118 -3.12 13.63 16.68
C LEU A 118 -2.59 13.96 15.29
N TYR A 119 -1.84 15.04 15.16
CA TYR A 119 -1.42 15.50 13.84
C TYR A 119 -0.01 16.10 13.83
N ASP A 120 0.66 16.04 12.68
CA ASP A 120 1.92 16.75 12.46
C ASP A 120 1.67 18.23 12.21
N ARG A 121 2.57 19.08 12.72
CA ARG A 121 2.50 20.54 12.52
C ARG A 121 2.41 20.92 11.03
N ALA A 122 3.04 20.15 10.17
CA ALA A 122 2.94 20.35 8.72
C ALA A 122 1.49 20.33 8.21
N PHE A 123 0.58 19.64 8.90
CA PHE A 123 -0.85 19.57 8.57
C PHE A 123 -1.70 20.55 9.38
N ALA A 124 -1.13 21.41 10.23
CA ALA A 124 -1.89 22.39 11.01
C ALA A 124 -2.82 23.28 10.13
N PRO A 125 -2.40 23.79 8.95
CA PRO A 125 -3.31 24.56 8.09
C PRO A 125 -4.52 23.74 7.60
N LEU A 126 -4.34 22.44 7.33
CA LEU A 126 -5.42 21.52 6.98
C LEU A 126 -6.34 21.30 8.18
N VAL A 127 -5.77 21.05 9.35
CA VAL A 127 -6.55 20.85 10.60
C VAL A 127 -7.42 22.06 10.89
N GLU A 128 -6.87 23.29 10.85
CA GLU A 128 -7.64 24.51 11.11
C GLU A 128 -8.77 24.70 10.08
N ARG A 129 -8.54 24.38 8.82
CA ARG A 129 -9.57 24.44 7.77
C ARG A 129 -10.68 23.42 7.98
N MET A 130 -10.33 22.21 8.47
CA MET A 130 -11.28 21.11 8.63
C MET A 130 -12.02 21.11 9.96
N LYS A 131 -11.49 21.72 11.03
CA LYS A 131 -12.13 21.78 12.36
C LYS A 131 -13.63 22.10 12.32
N PRO A 132 -14.13 23.09 11.55
CA PRO A 132 -15.56 23.39 11.51
C PRO A 132 -16.42 22.27 10.92
N GLN A 133 -15.84 21.34 10.18
CA GLN A 133 -16.52 20.25 9.51
C GLN A 133 -16.41 18.91 10.28
N TRP A 134 -15.46 18.80 11.21
CA TRP A 134 -15.27 17.63 12.08
C TRP A 134 -16.11 17.79 13.35
N THR A 135 -17.29 17.18 13.36
CA THR A 135 -18.29 17.38 14.41
C THR A 135 -18.11 16.50 15.64
N THR A 136 -17.24 15.49 15.56
CA THR A 136 -17.02 14.51 16.63
C THR A 136 -15.68 14.66 17.34
N ILE A 137 -14.70 15.34 16.72
CA ILE A 137 -13.36 15.51 17.28
C ILE A 137 -13.39 16.58 18.37
N GLU A 138 -13.15 16.16 19.60
CA GLU A 138 -13.16 17.00 20.79
C GLU A 138 -11.78 17.60 21.09
N HIS A 139 -10.70 16.88 20.74
CA HIS A 139 -9.33 17.22 21.11
C HIS A 139 -8.36 17.12 19.93
N TYR A 140 -7.42 18.07 19.88
CA TYR A 140 -6.41 18.18 18.82
C TYR A 140 -5.03 18.28 19.45
N ILE A 141 -4.12 17.34 19.11
CA ILE A 141 -2.79 17.25 19.71
C ILE A 141 -1.74 17.24 18.61
N CYS A 142 -0.85 18.23 18.60
CA CYS A 142 0.25 18.30 17.64
C CYS A 142 1.41 17.39 18.06
N PHE A 143 1.92 16.55 17.16
CA PHE A 143 3.07 15.69 17.43
C PHE A 143 4.39 16.45 17.59
N ASP A 144 4.58 17.52 16.83
CA ASP A 144 5.80 18.32 16.75
C ASP A 144 5.50 19.83 16.90
N PRO A 145 4.99 20.28 18.07
CA PRO A 145 4.59 21.67 18.30
C PRO A 145 5.76 22.63 18.07
N ALA A 146 5.45 23.90 17.79
CA ALA A 146 6.48 24.94 17.71
C ALA A 146 7.12 25.16 19.08
N PRO A 147 8.36 25.68 19.14
CA PRO A 147 9.01 26.00 20.40
C PRO A 147 8.15 26.92 21.30
N GLY A 148 7.85 26.48 22.52
CA GLY A 148 7.01 27.18 23.47
C GLY A 148 5.51 26.84 23.38
N GLU A 149 5.10 26.01 22.44
CA GLU A 149 3.74 25.45 22.39
C GLU A 149 3.68 24.11 23.10
N THR A 150 2.53 23.81 23.71
CA THR A 150 2.28 22.49 24.30
C THR A 150 1.78 21.51 23.24
N GLY A 151 2.32 20.31 23.20
CA GLY A 151 1.90 19.26 22.29
C GLY A 151 2.16 17.86 22.83
N TYR A 152 2.32 16.90 21.93
CA TYR A 152 2.48 15.49 22.25
C TYR A 152 3.58 15.20 23.29
N PRO A 153 4.82 15.77 23.19
CA PRO A 153 5.88 15.44 24.13
C PRO A 153 5.52 15.82 25.58
N GLU A 154 5.02 17.03 25.82
CA GLU A 154 4.64 17.51 27.15
C GLU A 154 3.39 16.80 27.66
N TRP A 155 2.47 16.48 26.74
CA TRP A 155 1.20 15.82 27.06
C TRP A 155 1.41 14.41 27.62
N ILE A 156 2.29 13.60 27.00
CA ILE A 156 2.61 12.26 27.49
C ILE A 156 3.58 12.29 28.68
N ALA A 157 4.48 13.30 28.76
CA ALA A 157 5.43 13.45 29.88
C ALA A 157 4.76 13.70 31.23
N ALA A 158 3.48 14.09 31.23
CA ALA A 158 2.68 14.22 32.46
C ALA A 158 2.32 12.87 33.11
N GLU A 159 2.56 11.76 32.40
CA GLU A 159 2.24 10.40 32.84
C GLU A 159 3.52 9.64 33.22
N ASP A 160 3.39 8.65 34.10
CA ASP A 160 4.51 7.83 34.61
C ASP A 160 4.84 6.60 33.76
N GLY A 161 3.90 6.16 32.88
CA GLY A 161 4.04 4.96 32.06
C GLY A 161 3.82 3.64 32.83
N ASP A 162 3.37 3.68 34.10
CA ASP A 162 2.96 2.49 34.84
C ASP A 162 1.51 2.14 34.49
N TYR A 163 1.36 1.43 33.38
CA TYR A 163 0.07 1.07 32.80
C TYR A 163 0.08 -0.37 32.29
N ALA A 164 -0.89 -1.16 32.71
CA ALA A 164 -1.18 -2.47 32.14
C ALA A 164 -2.09 -2.30 30.91
N TRP A 165 -1.71 -2.93 29.80
CA TRP A 165 -2.51 -2.90 28.59
C TRP A 165 -3.94 -3.38 28.82
N HIS A 166 -4.89 -2.76 28.13
CA HIS A 166 -6.27 -3.21 28.14
C HIS A 166 -6.38 -4.66 27.67
N GLU A 167 -7.00 -5.52 28.49
CA GLU A 167 -7.31 -6.90 28.15
C GLU A 167 -8.68 -6.97 27.47
N GLY A 168 -8.85 -7.89 26.51
CA GLY A 168 -10.10 -8.08 25.77
C GLY A 168 -10.00 -9.25 24.80
N ASP A 169 -11.02 -9.43 23.98
CA ASP A 169 -11.05 -10.48 22.97
C ASP A 169 -10.02 -10.19 21.85
N GLU A 170 -9.42 -11.23 21.30
CA GLU A 170 -8.51 -11.08 20.15
C GLU A 170 -9.21 -10.59 18.88
N ARG A 171 -10.54 -10.62 18.84
CA ARG A 171 -11.39 -10.10 17.76
C ARG A 171 -11.84 -8.67 17.99
N ASP A 172 -11.48 -8.07 19.12
CA ASP A 172 -11.73 -6.63 19.31
C ASP A 172 -11.08 -5.83 18.19
N PRO A 173 -11.71 -4.74 17.73
CA PRO A 173 -11.12 -3.87 16.73
C PRO A 173 -9.90 -3.14 17.30
N CYS A 174 -8.84 -3.03 16.52
CA CYS A 174 -7.63 -2.29 16.89
C CYS A 174 -7.24 -1.22 15.89
N GLY A 175 -7.72 -1.29 14.65
CA GLY A 175 -7.38 -0.35 13.61
C GLY A 175 -8.52 -0.11 12.62
N LEU A 176 -8.58 1.09 12.06
CA LEU A 176 -9.53 1.50 11.04
C LEU A 176 -8.78 2.24 9.93
N CYS A 177 -8.91 1.77 8.70
CA CYS A 177 -8.30 2.41 7.54
C CYS A 177 -9.34 2.55 6.44
N TYR A 178 -9.47 3.76 5.87
CA TYR A 178 -10.40 3.99 4.77
C TYR A 178 -9.75 3.76 3.42
N THR A 179 -10.50 3.11 2.52
CA THR A 179 -10.09 3.00 1.12
C THR A 179 -10.24 4.33 0.41
N SER A 180 -9.44 4.59 -0.60
CA SER A 180 -9.50 5.84 -1.38
C SER A 180 -10.74 5.98 -2.27
N GLY A 181 -11.66 5.00 -2.24
CA GLY A 181 -12.93 4.96 -2.97
C GLY A 181 -12.87 5.53 -4.39
N THR A 182 -12.83 4.68 -5.40
CA THR A 182 -12.87 5.15 -6.81
C THR A 182 -14.27 5.47 -7.27
N THR A 183 -15.29 5.05 -6.50
CA THR A 183 -16.71 5.30 -6.75
C THR A 183 -17.42 5.49 -5.41
N GLY A 184 -17.94 6.70 -5.15
CA GLY A 184 -18.66 7.03 -3.92
C GLY A 184 -17.76 7.40 -2.74
N ASN A 185 -18.33 7.39 -1.53
CA ASN A 185 -17.59 7.69 -0.29
C ASN A 185 -16.55 6.63 0.04
N PRO A 186 -15.42 7.00 0.67
CA PRO A 186 -14.44 6.04 1.18
C PRO A 186 -15.10 5.02 2.11
N LYS A 187 -14.68 3.75 2.01
CA LYS A 187 -15.18 2.66 2.85
C LYS A 187 -14.15 2.32 3.93
N GLY A 188 -14.59 2.19 5.18
CA GLY A 188 -13.71 1.83 6.30
C GLY A 188 -13.51 0.31 6.40
N VAL A 189 -12.26 -0.12 6.56
CA VAL A 189 -11.88 -1.49 6.89
C VAL A 189 -11.45 -1.51 8.35
N LEU A 190 -12.15 -2.29 9.16
CA LEU A 190 -11.93 -2.41 10.60
C LEU A 190 -11.10 -3.66 10.88
N TYR A 191 -9.85 -3.46 11.32
CA TYR A 191 -8.91 -4.54 11.62
C TYR A 191 -9.05 -5.01 13.06
N GLU A 192 -8.92 -6.32 13.28
CA GLU A 192 -8.90 -6.96 14.59
C GLU A 192 -7.47 -7.17 15.09
N HIS A 193 -7.29 -7.32 16.41
CA HIS A 193 -6.02 -7.73 16.99
C HIS A 193 -5.50 -9.05 16.39
N ARG A 194 -6.38 -10.05 16.31
CA ARG A 194 -6.07 -11.37 15.76
C ARG A 194 -5.61 -11.31 14.31
N SER A 195 -6.37 -10.63 13.46
CA SER A 195 -6.05 -10.51 12.03
C SER A 195 -4.72 -9.79 11.82
N THR A 196 -4.46 -8.71 12.58
CA THR A 196 -3.20 -7.95 12.53
C THR A 196 -2.01 -8.78 13.00
N MET A 197 -2.16 -9.56 14.07
CA MET A 197 -1.11 -10.46 14.57
C MET A 197 -0.76 -11.54 13.55
N LEU A 198 -1.77 -12.22 12.98
CA LEU A 198 -1.56 -13.28 12.00
C LEU A 198 -0.91 -12.75 10.71
N HIS A 199 -1.33 -11.56 10.27
CA HIS A 199 -0.72 -10.85 9.15
C HIS A 199 0.76 -10.55 9.42
N ALA A 200 1.09 -9.96 10.58
CA ALA A 200 2.47 -9.65 10.97
C ALA A 200 3.36 -10.90 11.08
N LEU A 201 2.83 -12.01 11.58
CA LEU A 201 3.53 -13.30 11.61
C LEU A 201 3.82 -13.84 10.20
N ALA A 202 2.89 -13.65 9.26
CA ALA A 202 3.13 -14.02 7.86
C ALA A 202 4.20 -13.13 7.20
N GLU A 203 4.21 -11.82 7.51
CA GLU A 203 5.13 -10.86 6.91
C GLU A 203 6.60 -11.14 7.16
N ILE A 204 6.95 -11.64 8.36
CA ILE A 204 8.35 -11.93 8.70
C ILE A 204 8.90 -13.17 8.01
N ALA A 205 8.05 -13.96 7.33
CA ALA A 205 8.49 -15.17 6.63
C ALA A 205 9.52 -14.85 5.53
N PRO A 206 10.46 -15.79 5.25
CA PRO A 206 11.53 -15.59 4.25
C PRO A 206 11.03 -15.26 2.84
N ASP A 207 9.86 -15.78 2.45
CA ASP A 207 9.25 -15.56 1.14
C ASP A 207 8.40 -14.28 1.07
N ILE A 208 8.30 -13.52 2.17
CA ILE A 208 7.52 -12.27 2.23
C ILE A 208 8.49 -11.10 2.39
N PHE A 209 8.72 -10.58 3.59
CA PHE A 209 9.68 -9.48 3.81
C PHE A 209 11.05 -9.95 4.32
N ASP A 210 11.19 -11.20 4.72
CA ASP A 210 12.45 -11.79 5.20
C ASP A 210 13.10 -10.96 6.34
N LEU A 211 12.27 -10.49 7.29
CA LEU A 211 12.75 -9.66 8.39
C LEU A 211 13.32 -10.49 9.53
N SER A 212 14.40 -10.01 10.09
CA SER A 212 15.07 -10.59 11.25
C SER A 212 15.68 -9.50 12.13
N ALA A 213 16.18 -9.86 13.32
CA ALA A 213 16.88 -8.91 14.21
C ALA A 213 18.11 -8.24 13.56
N ARG A 214 18.63 -8.77 12.45
CA ARG A 214 19.75 -8.18 11.68
C ARG A 214 19.29 -7.20 10.62
N SER A 215 18.00 -7.16 10.33
CA SER A 215 17.43 -6.28 9.31
C SER A 215 17.39 -4.83 9.79
N VAL A 216 17.58 -3.92 8.84
CA VAL A 216 17.29 -2.49 8.98
C VAL A 216 16.24 -2.16 7.93
N VAL A 217 15.05 -1.78 8.35
CA VAL A 217 13.90 -1.61 7.45
C VAL A 217 13.43 -0.18 7.39
N VAL A 218 13.18 0.31 6.16
CA VAL A 218 12.53 1.61 5.88
C VAL A 218 11.25 1.36 5.09
N PRO A 219 10.06 1.57 5.66
CA PRO A 219 8.85 1.68 4.87
C PRO A 219 8.80 3.06 4.19
N ILE A 220 8.90 3.09 2.84
CA ILE A 220 8.62 4.32 2.07
C ILE A 220 7.11 4.44 1.82
N VAL A 221 6.34 3.47 2.27
CA VAL A 221 4.88 3.50 2.29
C VAL A 221 4.41 4.24 3.54
N PRO A 222 3.45 5.17 3.41
CA PRO A 222 2.97 5.94 4.56
C PRO A 222 2.23 5.07 5.57
N MET A 223 2.44 5.36 6.87
CA MET A 223 1.72 4.73 7.97
C MET A 223 0.21 4.99 7.90
N PHE A 224 -0.21 6.09 7.30
CA PHE A 224 -1.62 6.40 7.10
C PHE A 224 -2.28 5.63 5.93
N HIS A 225 -1.53 4.82 5.17
CA HIS A 225 -2.07 4.06 4.05
C HIS A 225 -1.79 2.56 4.23
N ALA A 226 -2.86 1.78 4.38
CA ALA A 226 -2.80 0.33 4.63
C ALA A 226 -1.70 -0.02 5.67
N ASN A 227 -1.56 0.83 6.69
CA ASN A 227 -0.69 0.65 7.84
C ASN A 227 0.79 0.42 7.49
N ALA A 228 1.32 1.18 6.52
CA ALA A 228 2.69 0.99 6.00
C ALA A 228 2.98 -0.48 5.66
N TRP A 229 1.99 -1.14 5.07
CA TRP A 229 2.00 -2.56 4.67
C TRP A 229 2.36 -3.53 5.80
N GLY A 230 1.99 -3.19 7.05
CA GLY A 230 2.18 -4.05 8.22
C GLY A 230 3.56 -3.97 8.86
N ILE A 231 4.55 -3.31 8.24
CA ILE A 231 5.92 -3.21 8.78
C ILE A 231 5.96 -2.72 10.23
N PRO A 232 5.15 -1.73 10.70
CA PRO A 232 5.10 -1.33 12.10
C PRO A 232 4.68 -2.43 13.07
N TRP A 233 4.04 -3.49 12.58
CA TRP A 233 3.66 -4.69 13.34
C TRP A 233 4.70 -5.81 13.22
N ALA A 234 5.30 -5.99 12.05
CA ALA A 234 6.33 -6.99 11.81
C ALA A 234 7.67 -6.64 12.49
N ALA A 235 8.02 -5.36 12.56
CA ALA A 235 9.27 -4.89 13.14
C ALA A 235 9.44 -5.27 14.63
N PRO A 236 8.46 -5.08 15.52
CA PRO A 236 8.58 -5.49 16.92
C PRO A 236 8.70 -7.00 17.12
N LEU A 237 8.12 -7.82 16.24
CA LEU A 237 8.25 -9.28 16.31
C LEU A 237 9.68 -9.76 16.14
N THR A 238 10.46 -9.10 15.28
CA THR A 238 11.82 -9.49 14.94
C THR A 238 12.89 -8.69 15.67
N GLY A 239 12.50 -7.54 16.25
CA GLY A 239 13.44 -6.60 16.82
C GLY A 239 14.40 -5.99 15.79
N CYS A 240 14.00 -5.90 14.53
CA CYS A 240 14.79 -5.21 13.52
C CYS A 240 14.90 -3.71 13.85
N LYS A 241 15.94 -3.05 13.33
CA LYS A 241 16.05 -1.59 13.38
C LYS A 241 15.00 -1.02 12.43
N LEU A 242 14.11 -0.19 12.97
CA LEU A 242 13.08 0.49 12.19
C LEU A 242 13.51 1.93 11.91
N VAL A 243 13.56 2.30 10.64
CA VAL A 243 13.89 3.66 10.21
C VAL A 243 12.67 4.27 9.55
N LEU A 244 12.18 5.37 10.08
CA LEU A 244 10.99 6.07 9.64
C LEU A 244 11.39 7.40 9.01
N SER A 245 10.68 7.84 7.98
CA SER A 245 10.94 9.14 7.35
C SER A 245 9.64 9.89 7.13
N ALA A 246 9.61 11.13 7.52
CA ALA A 246 8.56 12.08 7.18
C ALA A 246 8.81 12.79 5.83
N ASP A 247 9.96 12.54 5.20
CA ASP A 247 10.38 13.13 3.93
C ASP A 247 10.80 12.03 2.95
N TYR A 248 10.06 11.90 1.84
CA TYR A 248 10.30 10.89 0.81
C TYR A 248 11.03 11.43 -0.43
N ARG A 249 11.63 12.62 -0.35
CA ARG A 249 12.44 13.15 -1.46
C ARG A 249 13.63 12.21 -1.74
N PRO A 250 13.91 11.88 -3.02
CA PRO A 250 14.92 10.88 -3.38
C PRO A 250 16.29 11.10 -2.72
N ALA A 251 16.82 12.32 -2.74
CA ALA A 251 18.10 12.64 -2.12
C ALA A 251 18.12 12.38 -0.60
N GLN A 252 17.02 12.63 0.12
CA GLN A 252 16.91 12.34 1.54
C GLN A 252 16.85 10.83 1.79
N MET A 253 16.10 10.11 0.97
CA MET A 253 15.97 8.67 1.09
C MET A 253 17.29 7.95 0.80
N CYS A 254 18.03 8.34 -0.24
CA CYS A 254 19.36 7.76 -0.55
C CYS A 254 20.35 7.95 0.62
N ARG A 255 20.40 9.17 1.20
CA ARG A 255 21.22 9.43 2.39
C ARG A 255 20.82 8.54 3.56
N LEU A 256 19.51 8.46 3.85
CA LEU A 256 18.98 7.67 4.96
C LEU A 256 19.30 6.17 4.79
N PHE A 257 19.19 5.65 3.56
CA PHE A 257 19.52 4.26 3.25
C PHE A 257 21.00 3.95 3.55
N LYS A 258 21.88 4.84 3.12
CA LYS A 258 23.33 4.70 3.33
C LYS A 258 23.72 4.88 4.80
N ASP A 259 23.28 5.98 5.43
CA ASP A 259 23.71 6.37 6.78
C ASP A 259 23.18 5.42 7.86
N GLU A 260 21.96 4.90 7.68
CA GLU A 260 21.35 3.96 8.63
C GLU A 260 21.61 2.48 8.30
N GLY A 261 22.23 2.21 7.15
CA GLY A 261 22.58 0.87 6.71
C GLY A 261 21.34 0.03 6.35
N VAL A 262 20.39 0.63 5.64
CA VAL A 262 19.11 0.01 5.27
C VAL A 262 19.31 -1.23 4.42
N THR A 263 18.70 -2.34 4.84
CA THR A 263 18.79 -3.63 4.15
C THR A 263 17.50 -4.02 3.45
N HIS A 264 16.34 -3.54 3.93
CA HIS A 264 15.02 -3.85 3.41
C HIS A 264 14.18 -2.59 3.28
N SER A 265 13.41 -2.51 2.21
CA SER A 265 12.47 -1.40 2.03
C SER A 265 11.23 -1.85 1.28
N ALA A 266 10.15 -1.07 1.41
CA ALA A 266 8.88 -1.30 0.73
C ALA A 266 8.35 0.02 0.18
N GLY A 267 7.89 0.02 -1.06
CA GLY A 267 7.42 1.25 -1.71
C GLY A 267 6.61 0.99 -2.98
N VAL A 268 5.85 2.00 -3.39
CA VAL A 268 5.11 1.98 -4.66
C VAL A 268 6.04 2.30 -5.85
N PRO A 269 5.73 1.86 -7.08
CA PRO A 269 6.58 2.09 -8.25
C PRO A 269 6.95 3.55 -8.49
N THR A 270 6.04 4.50 -8.30
CA THR A 270 6.30 5.93 -8.52
C THR A 270 7.42 6.49 -7.64
N VAL A 271 7.51 6.03 -6.39
CA VAL A 271 8.60 6.42 -5.48
C VAL A 271 9.94 5.84 -5.95
N TRP A 272 9.93 4.56 -6.33
CA TRP A 272 11.13 3.90 -6.84
C TRP A 272 11.64 4.50 -8.15
N LEU A 273 10.74 4.87 -9.09
CA LEU A 273 11.12 5.55 -10.33
C LEU A 273 11.84 6.88 -10.03
N GLY A 274 11.30 7.69 -9.12
CA GLY A 274 11.96 8.93 -8.71
C GLY A 274 13.33 8.71 -8.06
N MET A 275 13.49 7.64 -7.26
CA MET A 275 14.80 7.28 -6.68
C MET A 275 15.78 6.79 -7.74
N ILE A 276 15.34 5.96 -8.69
CA ILE A 276 16.16 5.47 -9.80
C ILE A 276 16.67 6.66 -10.64
N GLU A 277 15.78 7.55 -11.05
CA GLU A 277 16.14 8.76 -11.82
C GLU A 277 17.17 9.61 -11.07
N HIS A 278 16.97 9.81 -9.77
CA HIS A 278 17.92 10.56 -8.94
C HIS A 278 19.30 9.88 -8.91
N ILE A 279 19.34 8.57 -8.68
CA ILE A 279 20.58 7.78 -8.60
C ILE A 279 21.33 7.81 -9.95
N GLU A 280 20.63 7.59 -11.06
CA GLU A 280 21.23 7.63 -12.40
C GLU A 280 21.79 9.02 -12.74
N THR A 281 21.16 10.09 -12.21
CA THR A 281 21.59 11.48 -12.46
C THR A 281 22.77 11.88 -11.56
N THR A 282 22.77 11.45 -10.30
CA THR A 282 23.73 11.94 -9.28
C THR A 282 24.90 10.98 -9.03
N GLY A 283 24.73 9.70 -9.37
CA GLY A 283 25.68 8.64 -9.01
C GLY A 283 25.63 8.25 -7.52
N GLU A 284 24.59 8.65 -6.78
CA GLU A 284 24.37 8.20 -5.40
C GLU A 284 24.07 6.70 -5.35
N GLU A 285 24.30 6.06 -4.19
CA GLU A 285 24.11 4.64 -4.00
C GLU A 285 23.08 4.37 -2.89
N LEU A 286 22.39 3.20 -2.98
CA LEU A 286 21.42 2.74 -1.98
C LEU A 286 22.05 2.04 -0.77
N GLY A 287 23.37 2.18 -0.57
CA GLY A 287 24.05 1.52 0.54
C GLY A 287 23.91 -0.02 0.50
N PRO A 288 23.74 -0.69 1.65
CA PRO A 288 23.69 -2.15 1.74
C PRO A 288 22.31 -2.75 1.48
N LEU A 289 21.47 -2.10 0.68
CA LEU A 289 20.11 -2.57 0.37
C LEU A 289 20.15 -3.97 -0.27
N LYS A 290 19.37 -4.91 0.28
CA LYS A 290 19.33 -6.31 -0.16
C LYS A 290 18.01 -6.69 -0.79
N SER A 291 16.91 -6.06 -0.34
CA SER A 291 15.57 -6.43 -0.76
C SER A 291 14.65 -5.22 -0.81
N VAL A 292 13.82 -5.17 -1.83
CA VAL A 292 12.73 -4.22 -1.98
C VAL A 292 11.42 -4.97 -2.23
N THR A 293 10.36 -4.56 -1.54
CA THR A 293 9.00 -5.00 -1.86
C THR A 293 8.31 -3.88 -2.64
N ILE A 294 7.84 -4.20 -3.83
CA ILE A 294 7.17 -3.25 -4.73
C ILE A 294 5.72 -3.70 -4.89
N GLY A 295 4.77 -2.80 -4.65
CA GLY A 295 3.35 -3.12 -4.74
C GLY A 295 2.49 -1.87 -4.86
N GLY A 296 1.18 -2.04 -4.75
CA GLY A 296 0.21 -0.96 -4.88
C GLY A 296 -0.17 -0.61 -6.33
N SER A 297 0.71 -0.87 -7.28
CA SER A 297 0.46 -0.93 -8.72
C SER A 297 1.50 -1.86 -9.37
N ALA A 298 1.32 -2.18 -10.65
CA ALA A 298 2.26 -3.03 -11.37
C ALA A 298 3.65 -2.38 -11.47
N ALA A 299 4.69 -3.17 -11.18
CA ALA A 299 6.08 -2.73 -11.29
C ALA A 299 6.56 -2.87 -12.74
N PRO A 300 7.05 -1.81 -13.40
CA PRO A 300 7.65 -1.90 -14.72
C PRO A 300 8.81 -2.90 -14.75
N ARG A 301 8.89 -3.71 -15.81
CA ARG A 301 9.97 -4.70 -15.98
C ARG A 301 11.37 -4.06 -15.93
N ALA A 302 11.53 -2.87 -16.51
CA ALA A 302 12.77 -2.11 -16.48
C ALA A 302 13.21 -1.77 -15.05
N MET A 303 12.27 -1.41 -14.17
CA MET A 303 12.52 -1.16 -12.74
C MET A 303 12.98 -2.44 -12.04
N ILE A 304 12.28 -3.55 -12.26
CA ILE A 304 12.65 -4.86 -11.68
C ILE A 304 14.07 -5.22 -12.12
N GLN A 305 14.39 -5.08 -13.40
CA GLN A 305 15.71 -5.35 -13.95
C GLN A 305 16.78 -4.46 -13.33
N TRP A 306 16.49 -3.16 -13.16
CA TRP A 306 17.41 -2.20 -12.54
C TRP A 306 17.87 -2.62 -11.12
N PHE A 307 16.95 -3.12 -10.29
CA PHE A 307 17.28 -3.64 -8.97
C PHE A 307 18.06 -4.95 -9.04
N ARG A 308 17.67 -5.86 -9.93
CA ARG A 308 18.34 -7.16 -10.13
C ARG A 308 19.79 -6.99 -10.58
N ASP A 309 20.07 -6.08 -11.50
CA ASP A 309 21.44 -5.77 -11.98
C ASP A 309 22.36 -5.29 -10.85
N ARG A 310 21.76 -4.81 -9.75
CA ARG A 310 22.47 -4.38 -8.53
C ARG A 310 22.47 -5.43 -7.42
N GLY A 311 22.01 -6.64 -7.72
CA GLY A 311 21.94 -7.75 -6.76
C GLY A 311 20.88 -7.55 -5.67
N ILE A 312 19.89 -6.67 -5.89
CA ILE A 312 18.81 -6.39 -4.93
C ILE A 312 17.62 -7.29 -5.28
N LYS A 313 17.17 -8.10 -4.31
CA LYS A 313 15.98 -8.95 -4.44
C LYS A 313 14.73 -8.07 -4.58
N VAL A 314 13.89 -8.40 -5.54
CA VAL A 314 12.59 -7.73 -5.74
C VAL A 314 11.46 -8.69 -5.37
N GLY A 315 10.65 -8.30 -4.39
CA GLY A 315 9.36 -8.91 -4.10
C GLY A 315 8.25 -8.07 -4.76
N HIS A 316 7.70 -8.52 -5.87
CA HIS A 316 6.52 -7.86 -6.46
C HIS A 316 5.28 -8.35 -5.74
N ALA A 317 4.55 -7.45 -5.08
CA ALA A 317 3.47 -7.78 -4.18
C ALA A 317 2.12 -7.26 -4.68
N TRP A 318 1.07 -7.99 -4.36
CA TRP A 318 -0.31 -7.55 -4.51
C TRP A 318 -1.02 -7.58 -3.17
N GLY A 319 -1.87 -6.57 -2.98
CA GLY A 319 -2.72 -6.46 -1.83
C GLY A 319 -3.50 -5.17 -1.82
N MET A 320 -4.40 -5.04 -0.87
CA MET A 320 -5.33 -3.93 -0.75
C MET A 320 -5.67 -3.68 0.73
N THR A 321 -6.32 -2.58 1.03
CA THR A 321 -6.75 -2.26 2.40
C THR A 321 -7.57 -3.41 2.99
N GLU A 322 -8.38 -4.07 2.18
CA GLU A 322 -9.24 -5.19 2.50
C GLU A 322 -8.47 -6.50 2.79
N THR A 323 -7.17 -6.56 2.48
CA THR A 323 -6.30 -7.73 2.77
C THR A 323 -5.18 -7.43 3.80
N SER A 324 -5.22 -6.30 4.49
CA SER A 324 -4.42 -5.87 5.68
C SER A 324 -2.91 -5.57 5.51
N PRO A 325 -2.26 -5.34 4.35
CA PRO A 325 -2.75 -5.45 3.00
C PRO A 325 -2.28 -6.68 2.22
N ILE A 326 -1.42 -7.60 2.75
CA ILE A 326 -0.76 -8.63 1.94
C ILE A 326 -1.72 -9.73 1.48
N GLY A 327 -1.89 -9.82 0.15
CA GLY A 327 -2.56 -10.94 -0.52
C GLY A 327 -1.56 -11.91 -1.17
N SER A 328 -0.52 -11.40 -1.85
CA SER A 328 0.54 -12.22 -2.44
C SER A 328 1.85 -11.45 -2.58
N THR A 329 2.96 -12.18 -2.73
CA THR A 329 4.28 -11.59 -2.99
C THR A 329 5.19 -12.54 -3.76
N GLY A 330 6.09 -11.98 -4.57
CA GLY A 330 7.07 -12.72 -5.34
C GLY A 330 8.27 -13.15 -4.50
N ALA A 331 8.61 -14.44 -4.56
CA ALA A 331 9.84 -14.98 -4.00
C ALA A 331 10.37 -16.09 -4.92
N PRO A 332 11.70 -16.29 -4.99
CA PRO A 332 12.30 -17.36 -5.80
C PRO A 332 11.72 -18.74 -5.49
N LEU A 333 11.57 -19.57 -6.52
CA LEU A 333 11.15 -20.97 -6.43
C LEU A 333 12.36 -21.92 -6.45
N PRO A 334 12.20 -23.18 -6.04
CA PRO A 334 13.17 -24.22 -6.36
C PRO A 334 13.47 -24.23 -7.87
N GLY A 335 14.75 -24.31 -8.25
CA GLY A 335 15.19 -24.19 -9.64
C GLY A 335 15.41 -22.75 -10.12
N TRP A 336 15.34 -21.76 -9.22
CA TRP A 336 15.55 -20.35 -9.58
C TRP A 336 16.89 -20.09 -10.26
N ASP A 337 17.97 -20.69 -9.73
CA ASP A 337 19.33 -20.48 -10.24
C ASP A 337 19.60 -21.17 -11.58
N GLU A 338 18.72 -22.09 -12.00
CA GLU A 338 18.75 -22.75 -13.31
C GLU A 338 17.96 -22.00 -14.38
N MET A 339 17.12 -21.04 -13.98
CA MET A 339 16.36 -20.19 -14.90
C MET A 339 17.27 -19.17 -15.59
N SER A 340 16.98 -18.88 -16.86
CA SER A 340 17.59 -17.75 -17.56
C SER A 340 17.16 -16.41 -16.94
N ASP A 341 17.94 -15.35 -17.16
CA ASP A 341 17.60 -14.00 -16.70
C ASP A 341 16.22 -13.54 -17.17
N ALA A 342 15.83 -13.89 -18.40
CA ALA A 342 14.53 -13.57 -18.96
C ALA A 342 13.39 -14.30 -18.21
N GLU A 343 13.55 -15.59 -17.92
CA GLU A 343 12.56 -16.37 -17.15
C GLU A 343 12.42 -15.85 -15.72
N GLN A 344 13.53 -15.51 -15.07
CA GLN A 344 13.51 -14.91 -13.75
C GLN A 344 12.82 -13.53 -13.75
N LEU A 345 13.04 -12.71 -14.78
CA LEU A 345 12.38 -11.41 -14.93
C LEU A 345 10.88 -11.59 -15.15
N ASP A 346 10.48 -12.53 -16.03
CA ASP A 346 9.07 -12.86 -16.29
C ASP A 346 8.35 -13.33 -15.02
N TYR A 347 9.01 -14.17 -14.24
CA TYR A 347 8.49 -14.62 -12.96
C TYR A 347 8.35 -13.47 -11.95
N THR A 348 9.38 -12.62 -11.80
CA THR A 348 9.39 -11.51 -10.85
C THR A 348 8.37 -10.42 -11.23
N ALA A 349 8.02 -10.30 -12.51
CA ALA A 349 7.00 -9.36 -12.97
C ALA A 349 5.57 -9.75 -12.53
N ARG A 350 5.34 -11.01 -12.14
CA ARG A 350 4.07 -11.46 -11.56
C ARG A 350 3.97 -11.03 -10.10
N GLN A 351 2.75 -10.92 -9.55
CA GLN A 351 2.53 -10.51 -8.15
C GLN A 351 2.71 -11.66 -7.15
N GLY A 352 3.39 -12.72 -7.57
CA GLY A 352 3.85 -13.79 -6.71
C GLY A 352 2.78 -14.74 -6.21
N ARG A 353 3.03 -15.34 -5.05
CA ARG A 353 2.20 -16.38 -4.43
C ARG A 353 1.62 -15.91 -3.10
N VAL A 354 0.55 -16.57 -2.67
CA VAL A 354 -0.09 -16.31 -1.37
C VAL A 354 0.81 -16.76 -0.21
N PRO A 355 0.85 -15.99 0.91
CA PRO A 355 1.34 -16.52 2.18
C PRO A 355 0.37 -17.56 2.74
N PHE A 356 0.86 -18.41 3.66
CA PHE A 356 -0.01 -19.32 4.39
C PHE A 356 -1.14 -18.56 5.08
N GLY A 357 -2.36 -19.02 4.89
CA GLY A 357 -3.57 -18.39 5.44
C GLY A 357 -4.41 -17.64 4.40
N VAL A 358 -3.83 -17.21 3.29
CA VAL A 358 -4.57 -16.61 2.17
C VAL A 358 -4.83 -17.64 1.08
N GLU A 359 -6.00 -17.56 0.49
CA GLU A 359 -6.38 -18.33 -0.70
C GLU A 359 -6.82 -17.37 -1.80
N LEU A 360 -6.43 -17.67 -3.05
CA LEU A 360 -6.84 -16.96 -4.25
C LEU A 360 -7.50 -17.92 -5.25
N ARG A 361 -8.52 -17.42 -5.94
CA ARG A 361 -9.12 -18.04 -7.12
C ARG A 361 -9.48 -16.98 -8.15
N THR A 362 -9.49 -17.37 -9.41
CA THR A 362 -10.07 -16.58 -10.49
C THR A 362 -11.35 -17.25 -10.97
N VAL A 363 -12.37 -16.45 -11.28
CA VAL A 363 -13.67 -16.94 -11.76
C VAL A 363 -14.09 -16.20 -13.03
N ASP A 364 -14.83 -16.90 -13.89
CA ASP A 364 -15.49 -16.31 -15.06
C ASP A 364 -16.76 -15.52 -14.67
N ASP A 365 -17.45 -14.95 -15.66
CA ASP A 365 -18.69 -14.18 -15.47
C ASP A 365 -19.84 -15.04 -14.95
N GLU A 366 -19.81 -16.36 -15.15
CA GLU A 366 -20.78 -17.34 -14.64
C GLU A 366 -20.41 -17.83 -13.21
N GLY A 367 -19.25 -17.44 -12.67
CA GLY A 367 -18.77 -17.83 -11.36
C GLY A 367 -18.04 -19.17 -11.31
N ASN A 368 -17.69 -19.78 -12.47
CA ASN A 368 -16.90 -21.00 -12.52
C ASN A 368 -15.42 -20.69 -12.24
N ILE A 369 -14.75 -21.58 -11.51
CA ILE A 369 -13.32 -21.42 -11.21
C ILE A 369 -12.51 -21.69 -12.48
N LEU A 370 -11.65 -20.75 -12.84
CA LEU A 370 -10.76 -20.86 -14.00
C LEU A 370 -9.54 -21.73 -13.72
N PRO A 371 -8.96 -22.37 -14.76
CA PRO A 371 -7.75 -23.17 -14.62
C PRO A 371 -6.53 -22.30 -14.29
N ARG A 372 -5.52 -22.92 -13.66
CA ARG A 372 -4.22 -22.27 -13.36
C ARG A 372 -3.24 -22.47 -14.51
N ASP A 373 -3.56 -21.96 -15.70
CA ASP A 373 -2.78 -22.12 -16.92
C ASP A 373 -1.93 -20.88 -17.29
N GLY A 374 -2.06 -19.80 -16.52
CA GLY A 374 -1.37 -18.54 -16.75
C GLY A 374 -1.93 -17.70 -17.91
N VAL A 375 -3.03 -18.13 -18.52
CA VAL A 375 -3.65 -17.51 -19.69
C VAL A 375 -5.10 -17.13 -19.41
N SER A 376 -5.88 -18.04 -18.80
CA SER A 376 -7.28 -17.81 -18.46
C SER A 376 -7.40 -16.74 -17.37
N SER A 377 -7.89 -15.56 -17.74
CA SER A 377 -8.07 -14.42 -16.84
C SER A 377 -9.54 -14.28 -16.44
N GLY A 378 -9.77 -13.91 -15.18
CA GLY A 378 -11.11 -13.65 -14.64
C GLY A 378 -11.07 -12.86 -13.36
N SER A 379 -12.24 -12.64 -12.74
CA SER A 379 -12.37 -11.90 -11.49
C SER A 379 -11.58 -12.57 -10.37
N LEU A 380 -10.69 -11.80 -9.74
CA LEU A 380 -9.85 -12.28 -8.64
C LEU A 380 -10.63 -12.23 -7.33
N HIS A 381 -10.77 -13.39 -6.70
CA HIS A 381 -11.37 -13.52 -5.38
C HIS A 381 -10.32 -13.94 -4.36
N VAL A 382 -10.46 -13.42 -3.13
CA VAL A 382 -9.54 -13.69 -2.01
C VAL A 382 -10.31 -14.07 -0.75
N ARG A 383 -9.74 -14.95 0.08
CA ARG A 383 -10.19 -15.18 1.45
C ARG A 383 -9.00 -15.49 2.37
N GLY A 384 -9.17 -15.26 3.66
CA GLY A 384 -8.13 -15.52 4.66
C GLY A 384 -8.41 -14.87 6.00
N PRO A 385 -7.60 -15.15 7.04
CA PRO A 385 -7.84 -14.69 8.41
C PRO A 385 -7.64 -13.19 8.62
N TRP A 386 -7.07 -12.49 7.65
CA TRP A 386 -6.90 -11.03 7.64
C TRP A 386 -7.53 -10.36 6.41
N VAL A 387 -8.44 -11.06 5.75
CA VAL A 387 -9.25 -10.52 4.65
C VAL A 387 -10.57 -10.01 5.21
N ILE A 388 -11.04 -8.87 4.68
CA ILE A 388 -12.28 -8.25 5.10
C ILE A 388 -13.46 -9.21 4.99
N LYS A 389 -14.34 -9.15 6.00
CA LYS A 389 -15.67 -9.76 5.91
C LYS A 389 -16.74 -8.71 5.62
N ARG A 390 -16.65 -7.56 6.30
CA ARG A 390 -17.64 -6.48 6.22
C ARG A 390 -16.97 -5.12 6.39
N TYR A 391 -17.38 -4.14 5.63
CA TYR A 391 -16.95 -2.76 5.82
C TYR A 391 -17.53 -2.16 7.10
N PHE A 392 -16.80 -1.24 7.69
CA PHE A 392 -17.22 -0.54 8.92
C PHE A 392 -18.58 0.15 8.72
N LYS A 393 -19.49 -0.11 9.67
CA LYS A 393 -20.90 0.38 9.64
C LYS A 393 -21.72 -0.02 8.41
N ALA A 394 -21.30 -1.02 7.64
CA ALA A 394 -22.13 -1.58 6.59
C ALA A 394 -23.10 -2.64 7.15
N ASP A 395 -24.29 -2.71 6.58
CA ASP A 395 -25.31 -3.68 7.00
C ASP A 395 -25.04 -5.09 6.45
N GLU A 396 -24.40 -5.17 5.28
CA GLU A 396 -24.15 -6.42 4.56
C GLU A 396 -22.67 -6.81 4.56
N ASP A 397 -22.42 -8.11 4.52
CA ASP A 397 -21.06 -8.64 4.35
C ASP A 397 -20.55 -8.30 2.94
N ALA A 398 -19.29 -7.89 2.84
CA ALA A 398 -18.62 -7.66 1.57
C ALA A 398 -18.10 -8.97 0.97
N ALA A 399 -17.78 -9.97 1.83
CA ALA A 399 -17.48 -11.33 1.40
C ALA A 399 -18.78 -12.10 1.17
N GLY A 400 -18.78 -12.95 0.14
CA GLY A 400 -19.91 -13.86 -0.12
C GLY A 400 -20.15 -14.87 1.00
N ALA A 401 -21.23 -15.64 0.90
CA ALA A 401 -21.61 -16.65 1.90
C ALA A 401 -20.53 -17.72 2.15
N ASP A 402 -19.66 -17.95 1.17
CA ASP A 402 -18.50 -18.85 1.22
C ASP A 402 -17.20 -18.15 1.66
N ASN A 403 -17.30 -16.92 2.19
CA ASN A 403 -16.21 -16.04 2.63
C ASN A 403 -15.22 -15.61 1.54
N TRP A 404 -15.56 -15.72 0.27
CA TRP A 404 -14.77 -15.14 -0.80
C TRP A 404 -15.14 -13.68 -1.01
N PHE A 405 -14.13 -12.83 -1.00
CA PHE A 405 -14.23 -11.40 -1.30
C PHE A 405 -13.80 -11.16 -2.75
N ASP A 406 -14.68 -10.51 -3.53
CA ASP A 406 -14.37 -10.05 -4.88
C ASP A 406 -13.53 -8.76 -4.79
N THR A 407 -12.31 -8.83 -5.30
CA THR A 407 -11.34 -7.73 -5.19
C THR A 407 -11.57 -6.61 -6.21
N GLY A 408 -12.34 -6.89 -7.25
CA GLY A 408 -12.50 -6.02 -8.42
C GLY A 408 -11.24 -5.96 -9.30
N ASP A 409 -10.25 -6.81 -9.07
CA ASP A 409 -9.10 -7.01 -9.96
C ASP A 409 -9.37 -8.22 -10.89
N VAL A 410 -8.75 -8.21 -12.07
CA VAL A 410 -8.75 -9.31 -13.03
C VAL A 410 -7.35 -9.92 -13.05
N ALA A 411 -7.26 -11.23 -12.94
CA ALA A 411 -5.99 -11.93 -12.84
C ALA A 411 -6.00 -13.26 -13.57
N ALA A 412 -4.80 -13.76 -13.92
CA ALA A 412 -4.53 -15.13 -14.30
C ALA A 412 -3.73 -15.84 -13.19
N MET A 413 -4.05 -17.10 -12.94
CA MET A 413 -3.30 -17.97 -12.02
C MET A 413 -2.41 -18.91 -12.81
N HIS A 414 -1.15 -19.04 -12.41
CA HIS A 414 -0.20 -19.96 -13.03
C HIS A 414 -0.14 -21.31 -12.31
N ALA A 415 0.33 -22.35 -12.99
CA ALA A 415 0.45 -23.71 -12.43
C ALA A 415 1.40 -23.79 -11.23
N ASP A 416 2.40 -22.91 -11.15
CA ASP A 416 3.35 -22.77 -10.05
C ASP A 416 2.77 -22.04 -8.82
N GLY A 417 1.49 -21.62 -8.90
CA GLY A 417 0.78 -20.91 -7.85
C GLY A 417 0.96 -19.38 -7.87
N THR A 418 1.76 -18.84 -8.82
CA THR A 418 1.87 -17.39 -8.96
C THR A 418 0.62 -16.79 -9.58
N MET A 419 0.33 -15.57 -9.18
CA MET A 419 -0.77 -14.76 -9.69
C MET A 419 -0.20 -13.61 -10.52
N GLN A 420 -0.86 -13.30 -11.61
CA GLN A 420 -0.58 -12.13 -12.45
C GLN A 420 -1.84 -11.30 -12.60
N ILE A 421 -1.80 -10.06 -12.08
CA ILE A 421 -2.84 -9.08 -12.36
C ILE A 421 -2.76 -8.70 -13.82
N THR A 422 -3.85 -8.90 -14.54
CA THR A 422 -3.97 -8.50 -15.94
C THR A 422 -4.61 -7.14 -16.08
N ASP A 423 -5.59 -6.81 -15.23
CA ASP A 423 -6.17 -5.46 -15.16
C ASP A 423 -7.07 -5.28 -13.92
N ARG A 424 -7.73 -4.13 -13.85
CA ARG A 424 -8.92 -3.94 -13.02
C ARG A 424 -10.19 -4.15 -13.84
N ALA A 425 -11.20 -4.76 -13.26
CA ALA A 425 -12.47 -5.06 -13.95
C ALA A 425 -13.11 -3.82 -14.64
N LYS A 426 -12.88 -2.61 -14.05
CA LYS A 426 -13.36 -1.33 -14.59
C LYS A 426 -12.41 -0.64 -15.57
N ASP A 427 -11.18 -1.11 -15.70
CA ASP A 427 -10.13 -0.48 -16.50
C ASP A 427 -9.70 -1.35 -17.69
N VAL A 428 -10.05 -2.65 -17.68
CA VAL A 428 -9.86 -3.56 -18.81
C VAL A 428 -10.58 -3.01 -20.04
N ILE A 429 -9.91 -3.01 -21.18
CA ILE A 429 -10.45 -2.47 -22.44
C ILE A 429 -11.13 -3.60 -23.19
N LYS A 430 -12.44 -3.50 -23.36
CA LYS A 430 -13.26 -4.54 -24.02
C LYS A 430 -13.32 -4.28 -25.52
N SER A 431 -12.58 -5.06 -26.28
CA SER A 431 -12.40 -4.85 -27.73
C SER A 431 -12.84 -6.06 -28.52
N GLY A 432 -13.98 -5.99 -29.19
CA GLY A 432 -14.47 -7.05 -30.08
C GLY A 432 -14.77 -8.38 -29.39
N GLY A 433 -15.17 -8.35 -28.12
CA GLY A 433 -15.43 -9.53 -27.31
C GLY A 433 -14.20 -10.10 -26.60
N GLU A 434 -13.02 -9.50 -26.81
CA GLU A 434 -11.75 -9.87 -26.18
C GLU A 434 -11.31 -8.76 -25.22
N TRP A 435 -10.47 -9.11 -24.25
CA TRP A 435 -9.97 -8.16 -23.25
C TRP A 435 -8.55 -7.73 -23.57
N ILE A 436 -8.30 -6.42 -23.56
CA ILE A 436 -6.96 -5.82 -23.69
C ILE A 436 -6.53 -5.34 -22.31
N SER A 437 -5.39 -5.84 -21.84
CA SER A 437 -4.80 -5.37 -20.59
C SER A 437 -4.24 -3.95 -20.76
N SER A 438 -4.86 -3.01 -20.06
CA SER A 438 -4.36 -1.64 -20.01
C SER A 438 -3.01 -1.56 -19.30
N ILE A 439 -2.79 -2.41 -18.29
CA ILE A 439 -1.54 -2.47 -17.50
C ILE A 439 -0.36 -2.98 -18.35
N GLU A 440 -0.56 -4.00 -19.17
CA GLU A 440 0.52 -4.51 -20.04
C GLU A 440 0.91 -3.48 -21.10
N LEU A 441 -0.07 -2.78 -21.67
CA LEU A 441 0.20 -1.67 -22.60
C LEU A 441 1.01 -0.55 -21.94
N GLU A 442 0.65 -0.16 -20.72
CA GLU A 442 1.34 0.87 -19.94
C GLU A 442 2.78 0.47 -19.63
N ASN A 443 2.97 -0.75 -19.12
CA ASN A 443 4.30 -1.28 -18.78
C ASN A 443 5.21 -1.38 -20.02
N ALA A 444 4.67 -1.85 -21.14
CA ALA A 444 5.41 -1.91 -22.40
C ALA A 444 5.77 -0.50 -22.90
N ALA A 445 4.83 0.46 -22.80
CA ALA A 445 5.07 1.84 -23.25
C ALA A 445 6.13 2.57 -22.41
N VAL A 446 6.14 2.38 -21.08
CA VAL A 446 7.15 2.95 -20.17
C VAL A 446 8.55 2.36 -20.45
N GLY A 447 8.64 1.17 -21.04
CA GLY A 447 9.90 0.58 -21.52
C GLY A 447 10.50 1.28 -22.74
N CYS A 448 9.77 2.18 -23.39
CA CYS A 448 10.26 2.96 -24.52
C CYS A 448 11.10 4.15 -24.07
N ASP A 449 12.34 4.24 -24.56
CA ASP A 449 13.21 5.39 -24.28
C ASP A 449 12.51 6.72 -24.55
N GLY A 450 12.48 7.60 -23.55
CA GLY A 450 11.88 8.89 -23.63
C GLY A 450 10.43 8.98 -23.15
N VAL A 451 9.85 7.89 -22.65
CA VAL A 451 8.56 7.85 -21.96
C VAL A 451 8.80 7.82 -20.45
N ALA A 452 8.29 8.82 -19.72
CA ALA A 452 8.35 8.87 -18.27
C ALA A 452 7.20 8.10 -17.62
N GLU A 453 5.97 8.32 -18.13
CA GLU A 453 4.75 7.67 -17.65
C GLU A 453 3.81 7.35 -18.81
N ALA A 454 2.99 6.32 -18.66
CA ALA A 454 1.97 5.95 -19.63
C ALA A 454 0.70 5.46 -18.94
N ALA A 455 -0.45 5.77 -19.55
CA ALA A 455 -1.77 5.29 -19.14
C ALA A 455 -2.56 4.85 -20.36
N ALA A 456 -3.21 3.68 -20.29
CA ALA A 456 -4.09 3.19 -21.35
C ALA A 456 -5.55 3.18 -20.86
N ILE A 457 -6.44 3.75 -21.68
CA ILE A 457 -7.89 3.76 -21.43
C ILE A 457 -8.66 3.28 -22.65
N GLY A 458 -9.80 2.64 -22.41
CA GLY A 458 -10.77 2.30 -23.45
C GLY A 458 -11.54 3.55 -23.90
N ILE A 459 -11.56 3.78 -25.20
CA ILE A 459 -12.40 4.78 -25.84
C ILE A 459 -13.42 4.04 -26.72
N ALA A 460 -14.68 4.46 -26.64
CA ALA A 460 -15.77 3.85 -27.41
C ALA A 460 -15.46 3.83 -28.92
N HIS A 461 -15.66 2.67 -29.55
CA HIS A 461 -15.39 2.46 -30.98
C HIS A 461 -16.56 1.77 -31.67
N PRO A 462 -17.08 2.30 -32.79
CA PRO A 462 -18.34 1.82 -33.40
C PRO A 462 -18.35 0.34 -33.78
N ARG A 463 -17.18 -0.24 -34.09
CA ARG A 463 -17.03 -1.65 -34.52
C ARG A 463 -16.56 -2.59 -33.43
N TRP A 464 -15.78 -2.08 -32.46
CA TRP A 464 -15.03 -2.94 -31.54
C TRP A 464 -15.48 -2.78 -30.08
N ASP A 465 -16.55 -2.05 -29.79
CA ASP A 465 -16.98 -1.63 -28.46
C ASP A 465 -16.01 -0.58 -27.90
N GLU A 466 -14.79 -0.97 -27.58
CA GLU A 466 -13.72 -0.07 -27.15
C GLU A 466 -12.42 -0.33 -27.92
N ARG A 467 -11.58 0.73 -28.02
CA ARG A 467 -10.20 0.61 -28.50
C ARG A 467 -9.26 1.39 -27.58
N PRO A 468 -7.99 0.94 -27.47
CA PRO A 468 -7.02 1.59 -26.59
C PRO A 468 -6.62 2.99 -27.10
N LEU A 469 -6.73 3.97 -26.20
CA LEU A 469 -6.02 5.25 -26.25
C LEU A 469 -4.88 5.17 -25.24
N LEU A 470 -3.64 5.35 -25.72
CA LEU A 470 -2.46 5.44 -24.86
C LEU A 470 -2.12 6.91 -24.63
N VAL A 471 -2.03 7.33 -23.38
CA VAL A 471 -1.68 8.71 -22.98
C VAL A 471 -0.32 8.67 -22.29
N CYS A 472 0.64 9.42 -22.80
CA CYS A 472 2.03 9.36 -22.35
C CYS A 472 2.52 10.73 -21.83
N VAL A 473 3.41 10.68 -20.84
CA VAL A 473 4.25 11.79 -20.40
C VAL A 473 5.67 11.55 -20.92
N ARG A 474 6.27 12.58 -21.51
CA ARG A 474 7.67 12.47 -21.97
C ARG A 474 8.65 12.63 -20.82
N SER A 475 9.76 11.92 -20.89
CA SER A 475 10.90 12.19 -20.01
C SER A 475 11.46 13.60 -20.25
N PRO A 476 12.02 14.28 -19.25
CA PRO A 476 12.60 15.60 -19.41
C PRO A 476 13.59 15.66 -20.57
N GLY A 477 13.36 16.60 -21.51
CA GLY A 477 14.21 16.79 -22.70
C GLY A 477 14.02 15.78 -23.82
N SER A 478 13.05 14.86 -23.70
CA SER A 478 12.74 13.86 -24.75
C SER A 478 11.81 14.45 -25.83
N ASP A 479 12.05 14.05 -27.09
CA ASP A 479 11.22 14.31 -28.25
C ASP A 479 10.51 13.06 -28.79
N VAL A 480 10.39 12.02 -27.96
CA VAL A 480 9.72 10.78 -28.35
C VAL A 480 8.35 11.05 -28.97
N CYS A 481 8.08 10.40 -30.10
CA CYS A 481 6.83 10.57 -30.85
C CYS A 481 5.98 9.28 -30.85
N ALA A 482 4.70 9.41 -31.20
CA ALA A 482 3.74 8.31 -31.21
C ALA A 482 4.19 7.13 -32.09
N ASN A 483 4.82 7.39 -33.22
CA ASN A 483 5.30 6.31 -34.11
C ASN A 483 6.41 5.50 -33.44
N ARG A 484 7.37 6.13 -32.75
CA ARG A 484 8.44 5.44 -32.02
C ARG A 484 7.89 4.55 -30.91
N ILE A 485 6.89 5.02 -30.16
CA ILE A 485 6.24 4.23 -29.12
C ILE A 485 5.48 3.06 -29.75
N ARG A 486 4.75 3.28 -30.85
CA ARG A 486 4.02 2.20 -31.55
C ARG A 486 4.98 1.14 -32.11
N ASP A 487 6.09 1.54 -32.69
CA ASP A 487 7.13 0.63 -33.19
C ASP A 487 7.73 -0.18 -32.03
N HIS A 488 7.98 0.47 -30.87
CA HIS A 488 8.48 -0.18 -29.67
C HIS A 488 7.48 -1.23 -29.13
N LEU A 489 6.19 -0.92 -29.12
CA LEU A 489 5.12 -1.84 -28.67
C LEU A 489 4.96 -3.04 -29.63
N THR A 490 5.32 -2.87 -30.91
CA THR A 490 5.20 -3.92 -31.91
C THR A 490 6.12 -5.11 -31.56
N GLY A 491 5.52 -6.27 -31.36
CA GLY A 491 6.21 -7.49 -30.94
C GLY A 491 6.33 -7.68 -29.42
N GLN A 492 6.00 -6.67 -28.62
CA GLN A 492 5.92 -6.80 -27.14
C GLN A 492 4.50 -7.10 -26.67
N VAL A 493 3.49 -6.61 -27.39
CA VAL A 493 2.08 -6.90 -27.12
C VAL A 493 1.43 -7.53 -28.34
N ALA A 494 0.28 -8.15 -28.16
CA ALA A 494 -0.50 -8.72 -29.27
C ALA A 494 -0.82 -7.61 -30.29
N LYS A 495 -0.73 -7.91 -31.58
CA LYS A 495 -0.92 -6.93 -32.66
C LYS A 495 -2.24 -6.16 -32.56
N TRP A 496 -3.30 -6.80 -32.14
CA TRP A 496 -4.62 -6.20 -32.00
C TRP A 496 -4.80 -5.39 -30.70
N TRP A 497 -3.82 -5.43 -29.78
CA TRP A 497 -3.73 -4.58 -28.58
C TRP A 497 -3.09 -3.22 -28.88
N LEU A 498 -2.39 -3.08 -30.00
CA LEU A 498 -1.74 -1.82 -30.34
C LEU A 498 -2.72 -0.66 -30.25
N PRO A 499 -2.35 0.47 -29.59
CA PRO A 499 -3.25 1.58 -29.41
C PRO A 499 -3.61 2.23 -30.74
N ASP A 500 -4.90 2.56 -30.90
CA ASP A 500 -5.39 3.23 -32.10
C ASP A 500 -4.92 4.70 -32.15
N ALA A 501 -4.67 5.31 -30.97
CA ALA A 501 -4.04 6.62 -30.85
C ALA A 501 -3.09 6.68 -29.65
N ILE A 502 -2.10 7.58 -29.74
CA ILE A 502 -1.16 7.90 -28.67
C ILE A 502 -1.13 9.41 -28.51
N GLU A 503 -1.53 9.87 -27.33
CA GLU A 503 -1.58 11.29 -26.98
C GLU A 503 -0.49 11.63 -25.95
N PHE A 504 -0.05 12.88 -25.92
CA PHE A 504 0.94 13.35 -24.98
C PHE A 504 0.35 14.45 -24.09
N VAL A 505 0.64 14.34 -22.79
CA VAL A 505 0.25 15.30 -21.76
C VAL A 505 1.47 15.71 -20.94
N ASP A 506 1.38 16.83 -20.24
CA ASP A 506 2.45 17.30 -19.36
C ASP A 506 2.52 16.44 -18.09
N GLU A 507 1.36 15.98 -17.57
CA GLU A 507 1.24 15.12 -16.40
C GLU A 507 0.02 14.19 -16.49
N LEU A 508 0.12 13.00 -15.89
CA LEU A 508 -1.01 12.09 -15.72
C LEU A 508 -1.71 12.35 -14.38
N PRO A 509 -3.05 12.19 -14.30
CA PRO A 509 -3.77 12.34 -13.04
C PRO A 509 -3.47 11.18 -12.09
N HIS A 510 -3.14 11.50 -10.84
CA HIS A 510 -2.90 10.53 -9.78
C HIS A 510 -3.93 10.65 -8.65
N THR A 511 -4.18 9.54 -7.97
CA THR A 511 -4.99 9.52 -6.75
C THR A 511 -4.20 10.10 -5.57
N ALA A 512 -4.89 10.40 -4.47
CA ALA A 512 -4.27 10.82 -3.22
C ALA A 512 -3.19 9.85 -2.67
N THR A 513 -3.19 8.60 -3.15
CA THR A 513 -2.20 7.57 -2.78
C THR A 513 -1.06 7.43 -3.80
N GLY A 514 -1.00 8.31 -4.82
CA GLY A 514 0.02 8.28 -5.87
C GLY A 514 -0.21 7.23 -6.96
N LYS A 515 -1.39 6.59 -6.99
CA LYS A 515 -1.76 5.66 -8.06
C LYS A 515 -2.36 6.43 -9.23
N LEU A 516 -2.10 5.98 -10.44
CA LEU A 516 -2.71 6.52 -11.66
C LEU A 516 -4.25 6.51 -11.56
N SER A 517 -4.88 7.65 -11.87
CA SER A 517 -6.34 7.81 -11.87
C SER A 517 -6.92 7.69 -13.27
N LYS A 518 -7.12 6.46 -13.75
CA LYS A 518 -7.76 6.23 -15.06
C LYS A 518 -9.18 6.77 -15.14
N LYS A 519 -9.89 6.87 -14.01
CA LYS A 519 -11.21 7.51 -13.96
C LYS A 519 -11.13 8.97 -14.39
N THR A 520 -10.23 9.74 -13.76
CA THR A 520 -10.02 11.16 -14.11
C THR A 520 -9.58 11.29 -15.56
N LEU A 521 -8.69 10.38 -16.01
CA LEU A 521 -8.23 10.37 -17.39
C LEU A 521 -9.38 10.10 -18.38
N ARG A 522 -10.25 9.12 -18.10
CA ARG A 522 -11.47 8.89 -18.91
C ARG A 522 -12.42 10.08 -18.93
N ASP A 523 -12.53 10.80 -17.81
CA ASP A 523 -13.35 12.03 -17.75
C ASP A 523 -12.73 13.14 -18.61
N GLN A 524 -11.41 13.28 -18.65
CA GLN A 524 -10.70 14.26 -19.50
C GLN A 524 -10.85 13.94 -21.00
N PHE A 525 -10.83 12.64 -21.35
CA PHE A 525 -10.92 12.16 -22.73
C PHE A 525 -12.34 11.69 -23.10
N ARG A 526 -13.36 12.05 -22.36
CA ARG A 526 -14.76 11.61 -22.57
C ARG A 526 -15.26 11.83 -23.98
N ASP A 527 -14.92 12.96 -24.57
CA ASP A 527 -15.35 13.36 -25.92
C ASP A 527 -14.35 13.00 -27.01
N TYR A 528 -13.28 12.26 -26.67
CA TYR A 528 -12.27 11.82 -27.63
C TYR A 528 -12.90 10.86 -28.65
N ARG A 529 -12.51 11.01 -29.92
CA ARG A 529 -12.92 10.12 -31.01
C ARG A 529 -11.69 9.79 -31.86
N PHE A 530 -11.57 8.52 -32.22
CA PHE A 530 -10.52 8.11 -33.14
C PHE A 530 -10.73 8.69 -34.53
N ALA A 531 -9.68 9.15 -35.18
CA ALA A 531 -9.75 9.67 -36.54
C ALA A 531 -10.24 8.59 -37.52
N GLY A 532 -11.30 8.86 -38.27
CA GLY A 532 -11.89 7.93 -39.22
C GLY A 532 -12.85 6.88 -38.63
N ALA A 533 -13.13 6.92 -37.32
CA ALA A 533 -14.09 5.98 -36.72
C ALA A 533 -15.53 6.20 -37.22
N ASP A 534 -15.90 7.45 -37.51
CA ASP A 534 -17.24 7.79 -38.03
C ASP A 534 -17.47 7.34 -39.48
N ASP A 535 -16.42 7.17 -40.28
CA ASP A 535 -16.51 6.68 -41.67
C ASP A 535 -16.85 5.17 -41.77
N MET A 536 -16.82 4.45 -40.64
CA MET A 536 -17.09 3.01 -40.56
C MET A 536 -18.57 2.66 -40.28
N ILE A 537 -19.39 3.65 -39.94
CA ILE A 537 -20.85 3.46 -39.62
C ILE A 537 -21.70 3.25 -40.87
N GLY A 538 -21.16 3.12 -42.07
CA GLY A 538 -21.91 3.06 -43.32
C GLY A 538 -21.49 2.04 -44.35
N ARG A 539 -20.69 1.03 -43.97
CA ARG A 539 -20.27 -0.03 -44.89
C ARG A 539 -20.57 -1.42 -44.31
N ASP A 540 -21.83 -1.81 -44.48
CA ASP A 540 -22.28 -3.22 -44.50
C ASP A 540 -21.98 -3.84 -45.86
#